data_1181c80c0a946632aa458b957c03a4e8
#
_entry.id   1181c80c0a946632aa458b957c03a4e8
#
_cell.length_a   1.000
_cell.length_b   1.000
_cell.length_c   1.000
_cell.angle_alpha   90.00
_cell.angle_beta   90.00
_cell.angle_gamma   90.00
#
_symmetry.space_group_name_H-M   'P 1'
#
loop_
_entity.id
_entity.type
_entity.pdbx_description
1 polymer ?
#
loop_
_entity_poly.entity_id
_entity_poly.type
_entity_poly.pdbx_seq_one_letter_code
_entity_poly.pdbx_strand_id
1 'polypeptide(L)'
;MIRATSLLAYAEVLQTLGERQLQVYNALKHLEYATNTMISNYLNIPIDCVTGRTNELREKQLVIKSHTSLCPITKNRAIYWKIKNEE
;
A
#
# COMPACT_ATOMS: atom_id res chain seq x y z
N MET A 1 14.29 -16.90 -16.50
CA MET A 1 14.03 -15.60 -15.93
C MET A 1 13.01 -15.66 -14.82
N ILE A 2 13.51 -15.64 -13.66
CA ILE A 2 12.61 -15.70 -12.48
C ILE A 2 11.73 -14.46 -12.41
N ARG A 3 12.28 -13.33 -12.82
CA ARG A 3 11.53 -12.07 -12.75
C ARG A 3 10.26 -12.11 -13.58
N ALA A 4 10.31 -12.71 -14.76
CA ALA A 4 9.13 -12.78 -15.60
C ALA A 4 8.03 -13.59 -14.92
N THR A 5 8.39 -14.69 -14.28
CA THR A 5 7.44 -15.51 -13.56
C THR A 5 6.84 -14.74 -12.38
N SER A 6 7.70 -14.03 -11.65
CA SER A 6 7.22 -13.24 -10.52
C SER A 6 6.26 -12.16 -10.97
N LEU A 7 6.53 -11.50 -12.09
CA LEU A 7 5.65 -10.45 -12.60
C LEU A 7 4.28 -11.00 -12.97
N LEU A 8 4.25 -12.20 -13.57
CA LEU A 8 2.97 -12.81 -13.92
C LEU A 8 2.15 -13.14 -12.68
N ALA A 9 2.78 -13.73 -11.67
CA ALA A 9 2.08 -14.05 -10.43
C ALA A 9 1.60 -12.78 -9.75
N TYR A 10 2.42 -11.76 -9.76
CA TYR A 10 2.07 -10.48 -9.16
C TYR A 10 0.85 -9.87 -9.84
N ALA A 11 0.84 -9.89 -11.18
CA ALA A 11 -0.27 -9.35 -11.94
C ALA A 11 -1.55 -10.10 -11.65
N GLU A 12 -1.46 -11.43 -11.51
CA GLU A 12 -2.64 -12.23 -11.18
C GLU A 12 -3.21 -11.85 -9.82
N VAL A 13 -2.34 -11.65 -8.84
CA VAL A 13 -2.80 -11.26 -7.51
C VAL A 13 -3.50 -9.89 -7.57
N LEU A 14 -2.93 -8.96 -8.33
CA LEU A 14 -3.52 -7.64 -8.46
C LEU A 14 -4.92 -7.70 -9.05
N GLN A 15 -5.16 -8.64 -9.96
CA GLN A 15 -6.49 -8.78 -10.57
C GLN A 15 -7.53 -9.28 -9.59
N THR A 16 -7.11 -9.87 -8.47
CA THR A 16 -8.06 -10.34 -7.47
C THR A 16 -8.41 -9.30 -6.43
N LEU A 17 -7.80 -8.13 -6.48
CA LEU A 17 -8.05 -7.09 -5.50
C LEU A 17 -9.42 -6.45 -5.71
N GLY A 18 -10.08 -6.15 -4.61
CA GLY A 18 -11.29 -5.35 -4.68
C GLY A 18 -10.96 -3.93 -5.09
N GLU A 19 -12.00 -3.18 -5.42
CA GLU A 19 -11.84 -1.82 -5.90
C GLU A 19 -11.09 -0.94 -4.90
N ARG A 20 -11.48 -1.03 -3.63
CA ARG A 20 -10.87 -0.19 -2.61
C ARG A 20 -9.42 -0.59 -2.33
N GLN A 21 -9.15 -1.89 -2.34
CA GLN A 21 -7.78 -2.37 -2.18
C GLN A 21 -6.90 -1.86 -3.30
N LEU A 22 -7.42 -1.88 -4.52
CA LEU A 22 -6.65 -1.43 -5.67
C LEU A 22 -6.39 0.07 -5.60
N GLN A 23 -7.36 0.84 -5.11
CA GLN A 23 -7.17 2.28 -4.93
C GLN A 23 -6.04 2.57 -3.96
N VAL A 24 -6.01 1.86 -2.83
CA VAL A 24 -4.94 2.06 -1.84
C VAL A 24 -3.59 1.63 -2.42
N TYR A 25 -3.58 0.51 -3.13
CA TYR A 25 -2.35 0.03 -3.77
C TYR A 25 -1.80 1.07 -4.75
N ASN A 26 -2.67 1.62 -5.59
CA ASN A 26 -2.24 2.61 -6.59
C ASN A 26 -1.80 3.91 -5.93
N ALA A 27 -2.44 4.30 -4.83
CA ALA A 27 -2.03 5.48 -4.10
C ALA A 27 -0.60 5.33 -3.58
N LEU A 28 -0.28 4.17 -3.01
CA LEU A 28 1.07 3.90 -2.55
C LEU A 28 2.07 3.88 -3.70
N LYS A 29 1.63 3.37 -4.84
CA LYS A 29 2.49 3.36 -6.02
C LYS A 29 2.87 4.77 -6.44
N HIS A 30 1.93 5.70 -6.38
CA HIS A 30 2.18 7.10 -6.71
C HIS A 30 2.99 7.82 -5.64
N LEU A 31 2.70 7.54 -4.37
CA LEU A 31 3.35 8.24 -3.27
C LEU A 31 4.71 7.64 -2.91
N GLU A 32 4.99 6.44 -3.39
CA GLU A 32 6.20 5.66 -3.12
C GLU A 32 6.21 5.10 -1.71
N TYR A 33 5.99 5.91 -0.70
CA TYR A 33 5.76 5.45 0.67
C TYR A 33 4.85 6.46 1.35
N ALA A 34 4.01 5.97 2.25
CA ALA A 34 3.03 6.83 2.88
C ALA A 34 2.47 6.16 4.13
N THR A 35 2.00 7.00 5.07
CA THR A 35 1.23 6.50 6.21
C THR A 35 -0.20 6.30 5.77
N ASN A 36 -0.98 5.56 6.59
CA ASN A 36 -2.40 5.40 6.30
C ASN A 36 -3.13 6.74 6.23
N THR A 37 -2.76 7.68 7.08
CA THR A 37 -3.38 9.00 7.06
C THR A 37 -3.10 9.73 5.75
N MET A 38 -1.87 9.62 5.25
CA MET A 38 -1.52 10.23 3.98
C MET A 38 -2.34 9.63 2.84
N ILE A 39 -2.53 8.32 2.86
CA ILE A 39 -3.33 7.65 1.83
C ILE A 39 -4.78 8.09 1.94
N SER A 40 -5.31 8.17 3.16
CA SER A 40 -6.66 8.62 3.40
C SER A 40 -6.88 10.01 2.80
N ASN A 41 -5.94 10.91 3.04
CA ASN A 41 -6.02 12.25 2.49
C ASN A 41 -5.93 12.26 0.97
N TYR A 42 -5.00 11.46 0.45
CA TYR A 42 -4.79 11.40 -1.00
C TYR A 42 -6.02 10.90 -1.73
N LEU A 43 -6.67 9.89 -1.19
CA LEU A 43 -7.85 9.29 -1.80
C LEU A 43 -9.16 9.92 -1.35
N ASN A 44 -9.12 10.75 -0.30
CA ASN A 44 -10.30 11.38 0.27
C ASN A 44 -11.31 10.32 0.72
N ILE A 45 -10.83 9.34 1.48
CA ILE A 45 -11.67 8.29 2.06
C ILE A 45 -11.35 8.15 3.54
N PRO A 46 -12.28 7.56 4.33
CA PRO A 46 -12.03 7.43 5.78
C PRO A 46 -10.78 6.62 6.09
N ILE A 47 -10.10 7.02 7.16
CA ILE A 47 -8.87 6.33 7.58
C ILE A 47 -9.13 4.88 7.92
N ASP A 48 -10.30 4.57 8.45
CA ASP A 48 -10.65 3.19 8.80
C ASP A 48 -10.63 2.29 7.57
N CYS A 49 -11.12 2.81 6.44
CA CYS A 49 -11.09 2.07 5.19
C CYS A 49 -9.67 1.80 4.75
N VAL A 50 -8.81 2.81 4.87
CA VAL A 50 -7.41 2.67 4.47
C VAL A 50 -6.71 1.64 5.33
N THR A 51 -6.90 1.71 6.64
CA THR A 51 -6.23 0.79 7.56
C THR A 51 -6.57 -0.66 7.23
N GLY A 52 -7.85 -0.94 7.03
CA GLY A 52 -8.28 -2.29 6.67
C GLY A 52 -7.68 -2.77 5.37
N ARG A 53 -7.70 -1.90 4.37
CA ARG A 53 -7.17 -2.27 3.05
C ARG A 53 -5.65 -2.46 3.08
N THR A 54 -4.94 -1.60 3.83
CA THR A 54 -3.50 -1.75 3.97
C THR A 54 -3.15 -3.08 4.63
N ASN A 55 -3.89 -3.46 5.68
CA ASN A 55 -3.65 -4.73 6.34
C ASN A 55 -3.88 -5.89 5.39
N GLU A 56 -4.93 -5.84 4.58
CA GLU A 56 -5.21 -6.89 3.62
C GLU A 56 -4.11 -6.99 2.58
N LEU A 57 -3.60 -5.86 2.11
CA LEU A 57 -2.53 -5.84 1.14
C LEU A 57 -1.24 -6.39 1.73
N ARG A 58 -0.99 -6.14 3.02
CA ARG A 58 0.17 -6.72 3.71
C ARG A 58 0.06 -8.23 3.76
N GLU A 59 -1.12 -8.75 4.06
CA GLU A 59 -1.32 -10.19 4.13
C GLU A 59 -1.10 -10.85 2.78
N LYS A 60 -1.43 -10.14 1.72
CA LYS A 60 -1.19 -10.62 0.36
C LYS A 60 0.25 -10.39 -0.08
N GLN A 61 1.07 -9.78 0.77
CA GLN A 61 2.48 -9.51 0.51
C GLN A 61 2.69 -8.55 -0.66
N LEU A 62 1.74 -7.66 -0.86
CA LEU A 62 1.86 -6.59 -1.87
C LEU A 62 2.40 -5.31 -1.28
N VAL A 63 2.28 -5.14 0.03
CA VAL A 63 2.70 -3.94 0.75
C VAL A 63 3.52 -4.36 1.96
N ILE A 64 4.59 -3.63 2.23
CA ILE A 64 5.44 -3.90 3.39
C ILE A 64 5.71 -2.59 4.13
N LYS A 65 6.16 -2.73 5.37
CA LYS A 65 6.57 -1.58 6.16
C LYS A 65 7.86 -1.02 5.57
N SER A 66 7.87 0.29 5.36
CA SER A 66 9.07 0.97 4.89
C SER A 66 9.92 1.42 6.08
N HIS A 67 9.35 2.27 6.89
CA HIS A 67 10.06 2.84 8.05
C HIS A 67 9.04 3.51 8.95
N THR A 68 9.51 3.97 10.10
CA THR A 68 8.69 4.76 11.02
C THR A 68 9.26 6.17 11.08
N SER A 69 8.41 7.15 10.90
CA SER A 69 8.83 8.54 10.92
C SER A 69 7.64 9.43 11.21
N LEU A 70 7.88 10.73 11.30
CA LEU A 70 6.80 11.68 11.54
C LEU A 70 5.90 11.75 10.32
N CYS A 71 4.59 11.71 10.59
CA CYS A 71 3.60 11.92 9.56
C CYS A 71 3.34 13.43 9.47
N PRO A 72 3.47 14.02 8.27
CA PRO A 72 3.28 15.47 8.15
C PRO A 72 1.85 15.93 8.45
N ILE A 73 0.90 15.01 8.37
CA ILE A 73 -0.50 15.37 8.59
C ILE A 73 -0.85 15.34 10.07
N THR A 74 -0.51 14.24 10.77
CA THR A 74 -0.84 14.08 12.19
C THR A 74 0.22 14.66 13.10
N LYS A 75 1.43 14.90 12.59
CA LYS A 75 2.56 15.36 13.37
C LYS A 75 3.02 14.34 14.41
N ASN A 76 2.59 13.10 14.28
CA ASN A 76 2.96 12.00 15.17
C ASN A 76 3.76 10.97 14.41
N ARG A 77 4.52 10.16 15.14
CA ARG A 77 5.25 9.07 14.51
C ARG A 77 4.26 8.04 14.01
N ALA A 78 4.50 7.54 12.82
CA ALA A 78 3.63 6.57 12.19
C ALA A 78 4.43 5.66 11.28
N ILE A 79 3.84 4.51 10.96
CA ILE A 79 4.47 3.56 10.05
C ILE A 79 4.22 4.02 8.62
N TYR A 80 5.31 4.07 7.85
CA TYR A 80 5.23 4.33 6.42
C TYR A 80 5.20 3.01 5.69
N TRP A 81 4.25 2.86 4.80
CA TRP A 81 4.06 1.66 3.98
C TRP A 81 4.58 1.90 2.58
N LYS A 82 4.98 0.83 1.91
CA LYS A 82 5.39 0.94 0.51
C LYS A 82 5.03 -0.35 -0.21
N ILE A 83 5.04 -0.28 -1.53
CA ILE A 83 4.81 -1.46 -2.36
C ILE A 83 6.01 -2.38 -2.24
N LYS A 84 5.75 -3.68 -2.09
CA LYS A 84 6.82 -4.65 -2.06
C LYS A 84 7.35 -4.85 -3.47
N ASN A 85 8.66 -4.71 -3.63
CA ASN A 85 9.31 -4.91 -4.90
C ASN A 85 9.69 -6.37 -5.07
N GLU A 86 9.44 -6.90 -6.26
CA GLU A 86 9.77 -8.28 -6.59
C GLU A 86 11.10 -8.34 -7.33
N GLU A 87 12.13 -7.89 -6.70
CA GLU A 87 13.47 -7.90 -7.31
C GLU A 87 14.26 -9.15 -7.03
#